data_8d29648445111455b1548e9427025e91
#
_entry.id   8d29648445111455b1548e9427025e91
#
_cell.length_a   1.000
_cell.length_b   1.000
_cell.length_c   1.000
_cell.angle_alpha   90.00
_cell.angle_beta   90.00
_cell.angle_gamma   90.00
#
_symmetry.space_group_name_H-M   'P 1'
#
loop_
_entity.id
_entity.type
_entity.pdbx_description
1 polymer ?
#
loop_
_entity_poly.entity_id
_entity_poly.type
_entity_poly.pdbx_seq_one_letter_code
_entity_poly.pdbx_strand_id
1 'polypeptide(L)'
;MRTFLLAALLLAPAASLSAQTFDPEARLKELGITLPTPDKPVANYVKAVRTGNLVFLAGHGPCGDFNRPDIQGRVPSQKSIEQGYEIAKLTAICLLSSLKQEIGDLKKVKRVVKVFGMVLSDQGFDRQPSVINGASDLFVKVFGERGKHARSAVGMYALPFNITTEIEMIVEVE
;
A
#
# COMPACT_ATOMS: atom_id res chain seq x y z
N MET A 1 32.77 50.05 -44.43
CA MET A 1 33.08 48.78 -43.73
C MET A 1 31.88 48.38 -42.86
N ARG A 2 31.14 47.36 -43.29
CA ARG A 2 30.01 46.84 -42.53
C ARG A 2 30.43 45.52 -41.88
N THR A 3 30.53 45.52 -40.54
CA THR A 3 30.92 44.36 -39.73
C THR A 3 29.67 43.49 -39.51
N PHE A 4 29.68 42.29 -40.03
CA PHE A 4 28.65 41.28 -39.75
C PHE A 4 29.04 40.54 -38.46
N LEU A 5 28.21 40.69 -37.40
CA LEU A 5 28.29 39.84 -36.23
C LEU A 5 27.53 38.51 -36.52
N LEU A 6 28.28 37.40 -36.54
CA LEU A 6 27.72 36.05 -36.54
C LEU A 6 27.31 35.70 -35.11
N ALA A 7 26.02 35.57 -34.84
CA ALA A 7 25.52 35.01 -33.58
C ALA A 7 25.53 33.48 -33.68
N ALA A 8 26.39 32.82 -32.93
CA ALA A 8 26.39 31.36 -32.79
C ALA A 8 25.29 30.94 -31.84
N LEU A 9 24.26 30.25 -32.35
CA LEU A 9 23.19 29.67 -31.56
C LEU A 9 23.68 28.35 -30.94
N LEU A 10 23.97 28.36 -29.65
CA LEU A 10 24.29 27.15 -28.88
C LEU A 10 23.02 26.32 -28.65
N LEU A 11 22.83 25.25 -29.39
CA LEU A 11 21.83 24.24 -29.10
C LEU A 11 22.30 23.43 -27.86
N ALA A 12 21.66 23.63 -26.72
CA ALA A 12 21.80 22.75 -25.56
C ALA A 12 21.15 21.39 -25.85
N PRO A 13 21.81 20.26 -25.56
CA PRO A 13 21.18 18.96 -25.74
C PRO A 13 19.97 18.83 -24.79
N ALA A 14 18.80 18.57 -25.34
CA ALA A 14 17.62 18.21 -24.56
C ALA A 14 17.90 16.86 -23.87
N ALA A 15 18.07 16.87 -22.55
CA ALA A 15 18.13 15.65 -21.76
C ALA A 15 16.79 14.94 -21.90
N SER A 16 16.78 13.81 -22.60
CA SER A 16 15.62 12.92 -22.68
C SER A 16 15.32 12.43 -21.26
N LEU A 17 14.26 12.94 -20.63
CA LEU A 17 13.69 12.30 -19.45
C LEU A 17 13.19 10.93 -19.91
N SER A 18 13.93 9.89 -19.60
CA SER A 18 13.48 8.51 -19.72
C SER A 18 12.22 8.37 -18.85
N ALA A 19 11.06 8.21 -19.47
CA ALA A 19 9.84 7.88 -18.74
C ALA A 19 10.10 6.56 -17.99
N GLN A 20 10.19 6.65 -16.66
CA GLN A 20 10.39 5.48 -15.81
C GLN A 20 9.24 4.51 -16.06
N THR A 21 9.56 3.33 -16.60
CA THR A 21 8.54 2.31 -16.89
C THR A 21 7.85 1.91 -15.59
N PHE A 22 6.52 1.85 -15.62
CA PHE A 22 5.73 1.41 -14.46
C PHE A 22 6.02 -0.06 -14.16
N ASP A 23 6.79 -0.30 -13.11
CA ASP A 23 7.17 -1.64 -12.65
C ASP A 23 7.09 -1.75 -11.12
N PRO A 24 5.91 -2.12 -10.58
CA PRO A 24 5.70 -2.28 -9.14
C PRO A 24 6.60 -3.32 -8.50
N GLU A 25 6.97 -4.37 -9.21
CA GLU A 25 7.83 -5.42 -8.67
C GLU A 25 9.29 -4.96 -8.56
N ALA A 26 9.78 -4.20 -9.54
CA ALA A 26 11.07 -3.54 -9.43
C ALA A 26 11.10 -2.55 -8.25
N ARG A 27 10.00 -1.80 -8.05
CA ARG A 27 9.88 -0.88 -6.90
C ARG A 27 9.88 -1.60 -5.56
N LEU A 28 9.19 -2.73 -5.43
CA LEU A 28 9.25 -3.56 -4.22
C LEU A 28 10.68 -4.01 -3.92
N LYS A 29 11.40 -4.47 -4.96
CA LYS A 29 12.81 -4.88 -4.83
C LYS A 29 13.71 -3.72 -4.37
N GLU A 30 13.55 -2.52 -4.96
CA GLU A 30 14.29 -1.31 -4.54
C GLU A 30 13.99 -0.91 -3.09
N LEU A 31 12.77 -1.15 -2.62
CA LEU A 31 12.35 -0.92 -1.23
C LEU A 31 12.81 -2.05 -0.28
N GLY A 32 13.49 -3.08 -0.79
CA GLY A 32 13.90 -4.25 -0.01
C GLY A 32 12.74 -5.13 0.46
N ILE A 33 11.58 -5.06 -0.24
CA ILE A 33 10.36 -5.79 0.13
C ILE A 33 10.23 -7.04 -0.73
N THR A 34 10.19 -8.20 -0.08
CA THR A 34 9.79 -9.47 -0.68
C THR A 34 8.35 -9.78 -0.25
N LEU A 35 7.46 -9.98 -1.21
CA LEU A 35 6.08 -10.38 -0.90
C LEU A 35 6.07 -11.83 -0.39
N PRO A 36 5.49 -12.10 0.78
CA PRO A 36 5.36 -13.46 1.29
C PRO A 36 4.31 -14.24 0.47
N THR A 37 4.31 -15.56 0.58
CA THR A 37 3.17 -16.36 0.10
C THR A 37 1.93 -16.00 0.94
N PRO A 38 0.78 -15.69 0.32
CA PRO A 38 -0.43 -15.38 1.07
C PRO A 38 -0.87 -16.56 1.94
N ASP A 39 -1.24 -16.27 3.18
CA ASP A 39 -1.82 -17.26 4.08
C ASP A 39 -3.17 -17.75 3.56
N LYS A 40 -3.52 -18.99 3.88
CA LYS A 40 -4.86 -19.50 3.60
C LYS A 40 -5.91 -18.77 4.46
N PRO A 41 -7.13 -18.57 3.94
CA PRO A 41 -8.23 -18.07 4.77
C PRO A 41 -8.46 -18.98 5.99
N VAL A 42 -8.77 -18.37 7.13
CA VAL A 42 -9.01 -19.08 8.40
C VAL A 42 -10.44 -19.61 8.53
N ALA A 43 -11.32 -19.27 7.56
CA ALA A 43 -12.72 -19.65 7.55
C ALA A 43 -13.24 -19.81 6.10
N ASN A 44 -14.54 -19.97 5.93
CA ASN A 44 -15.17 -20.15 4.61
C ASN A 44 -15.34 -18.81 3.87
N TYR A 45 -14.22 -18.20 3.43
CA TYR A 45 -14.16 -17.03 2.58
C TYR A 45 -12.89 -17.09 1.70
N VAL A 46 -12.74 -16.14 0.76
CA VAL A 46 -11.54 -15.98 -0.06
C VAL A 46 -10.90 -14.61 0.20
N LYS A 47 -9.57 -14.50 0.01
CA LYS A 47 -8.84 -13.27 0.28
C LYS A 47 -9.06 -12.17 -0.76
N ALA A 48 -9.45 -12.56 -1.97
CA ALA A 48 -9.77 -11.63 -3.04
C ALA A 48 -10.93 -12.17 -3.89
N VAL A 49 -11.74 -11.26 -4.41
CA VAL A 49 -12.79 -11.54 -5.39
C VAL A 49 -12.66 -10.55 -6.53
N ARG A 50 -12.55 -11.07 -7.76
CA ARG A 50 -12.56 -10.25 -8.96
C ARG A 50 -13.96 -10.19 -9.57
N THR A 51 -14.41 -8.98 -9.92
CA THR A 51 -15.63 -8.76 -10.71
C THR A 51 -15.35 -7.70 -11.77
N GLY A 52 -15.43 -8.09 -13.04
CA GLY A 52 -15.00 -7.24 -14.14
C GLY A 52 -13.52 -6.84 -14.01
N ASN A 53 -13.26 -5.55 -13.97
CA ASN A 53 -11.94 -4.97 -13.78
C ASN A 53 -11.63 -4.56 -12.32
N LEU A 54 -12.51 -4.90 -11.36
CA LEU A 54 -12.29 -4.61 -9.95
C LEU A 54 -11.93 -5.87 -9.17
N VAL A 55 -10.95 -5.75 -8.29
CA VAL A 55 -10.58 -6.76 -7.31
C VAL A 55 -10.85 -6.21 -5.92
N PHE A 56 -11.69 -6.94 -5.18
CA PHE A 56 -12.03 -6.66 -3.79
C PHE A 56 -11.18 -7.56 -2.91
N LEU A 57 -10.35 -6.98 -2.05
CA LEU A 57 -9.57 -7.72 -1.08
C LEU A 57 -10.29 -7.67 0.28
N ALA A 58 -10.44 -8.83 0.88
CA ALA A 58 -10.99 -8.99 2.23
C ALA A 58 -10.12 -8.28 3.28
N GLY A 59 -10.59 -8.19 4.51
CA GLY A 59 -9.79 -7.72 5.64
C GLY A 59 -8.51 -8.52 5.80
N HIS A 60 -7.39 -7.84 5.83
CA HIS A 60 -6.06 -8.40 6.04
C HIS A 60 -5.44 -7.81 7.29
N GLY A 61 -4.86 -8.66 8.12
CA GLY A 61 -3.86 -8.29 9.10
C GLY A 61 -2.44 -8.45 8.54
N PRO A 62 -1.39 -8.21 9.34
CA PRO A 62 -0.01 -8.58 8.99
C PRO A 62 0.12 -10.08 8.76
N CYS A 63 0.89 -10.50 7.73
CA CYS A 63 1.03 -11.91 7.37
C CYS A 63 1.66 -12.76 8.47
N GLY A 64 1.36 -14.05 8.42
CA GLY A 64 1.91 -15.08 9.30
C GLY A 64 1.07 -15.30 10.56
N ASP A 65 1.71 -15.77 11.61
CA ASP A 65 1.03 -16.05 12.88
C ASP A 65 0.51 -14.76 13.52
N PHE A 66 -0.81 -14.69 13.74
CA PHE A 66 -1.46 -13.55 14.40
C PHE A 66 -1.24 -13.51 15.92
N ASN A 67 -0.71 -14.56 16.54
CA ASN A 67 -0.41 -14.59 17.97
C ASN A 67 0.93 -13.94 18.35
N ARG A 68 1.53 -13.20 17.43
CA ARG A 68 2.79 -12.46 17.67
C ARG A 68 2.56 -11.15 18.42
N PRO A 69 3.21 -10.93 19.56
CA PRO A 69 3.05 -9.71 20.36
C PRO A 69 3.46 -8.42 19.62
N ASP A 70 4.34 -8.51 18.60
CA ASP A 70 4.83 -7.36 17.84
C ASP A 70 3.74 -6.70 16.99
N ILE A 71 2.70 -7.43 16.58
CA ILE A 71 1.58 -6.94 15.76
C ILE A 71 0.26 -6.76 16.54
N GLN A 72 0.23 -7.10 17.81
CA GLN A 72 -0.96 -7.03 18.66
C GLN A 72 -0.93 -5.80 19.58
N GLY A 73 -2.10 -5.27 19.88
CA GLY A 73 -2.29 -4.23 20.88
C GLY A 73 -2.92 -2.94 20.39
N ARG A 74 -3.45 -2.18 21.34
CA ARG A 74 -4.17 -0.92 21.12
C ARG A 74 -3.23 0.26 20.92
N VAL A 75 -3.64 1.19 20.09
CA VAL A 75 -3.00 2.49 19.95
C VAL A 75 -3.80 3.53 20.74
N PRO A 76 -3.20 4.37 21.59
CA PRO A 76 -1.76 4.52 21.83
C PRO A 76 -1.24 3.75 23.05
N SER A 77 -2.09 3.10 23.87
CA SER A 77 -1.70 2.58 25.19
C SER A 77 -0.71 1.40 25.15
N GLN A 78 -0.79 0.54 24.13
CA GLN A 78 0.03 -0.67 24.01
C GLN A 78 1.00 -0.60 22.81
N LYS A 79 0.69 0.20 21.81
CA LYS A 79 1.51 0.46 20.63
C LYS A 79 1.57 1.96 20.37
N SER A 80 2.75 2.50 20.11
CA SER A 80 2.86 3.88 19.65
C SER A 80 2.25 4.05 18.25
N ILE A 81 2.01 5.29 17.84
CA ILE A 81 1.52 5.60 16.48
C ILE A 81 2.52 5.10 15.43
N GLU A 82 3.81 5.24 15.70
CA GLU A 82 4.90 4.80 14.81
C GLU A 82 4.93 3.27 14.69
N GLN A 83 4.72 2.55 15.80
CA GLN A 83 4.58 1.10 15.77
C GLN A 83 3.34 0.68 14.97
N GLY A 84 2.21 1.36 15.19
CA GLY A 84 1.00 1.16 14.42
C GLY A 84 1.19 1.41 12.92
N TYR A 85 1.93 2.47 12.56
CA TYR A 85 2.31 2.77 11.17
C TYR A 85 3.09 1.62 10.52
N GLU A 86 4.12 1.09 11.20
CA GLU A 86 4.90 -0.05 10.66
C GLU A 86 4.04 -1.33 10.57
N ILE A 87 3.11 -1.55 11.51
CA ILE A 87 2.16 -2.68 11.46
C ILE A 87 1.20 -2.52 10.27
N ALA A 88 0.68 -1.32 10.01
CA ALA A 88 -0.15 -1.03 8.85
C ALA A 88 0.60 -1.25 7.52
N LYS A 89 1.88 -0.92 7.46
CA LYS A 89 2.76 -1.21 6.32
C LYS A 89 2.94 -2.72 6.12
N LEU A 90 3.13 -3.51 7.19
CA LEU A 90 3.16 -4.97 7.11
C LEU A 90 1.83 -5.54 6.59
N THR A 91 0.70 -5.01 7.05
CA THR A 91 -0.63 -5.37 6.54
C THR A 91 -0.76 -5.08 5.03
N ALA A 92 -0.25 -3.94 4.57
CA ALA A 92 -0.26 -3.58 3.15
C ALA A 92 0.60 -4.54 2.30
N ILE A 93 1.74 -5.02 2.82
CA ILE A 93 2.56 -6.06 2.15
C ILE A 93 1.73 -7.33 1.93
N CYS A 94 0.91 -7.71 2.92
CA CYS A 94 0.05 -8.89 2.81
C CYS A 94 -1.09 -8.70 1.81
N LEU A 95 -1.68 -7.50 1.75
CA LEU A 95 -2.65 -7.13 0.71
C LEU A 95 -2.04 -7.24 -0.69
N LEU A 96 -0.83 -6.70 -0.89
CA LEU A 96 -0.11 -6.79 -2.17
C LEU A 96 0.20 -8.23 -2.56
N SER A 97 0.53 -9.07 -1.58
CA SER A 97 0.77 -10.49 -1.78
C SER A 97 -0.49 -11.22 -2.28
N SER A 98 -1.64 -10.99 -1.62
CA SER A 98 -2.94 -11.57 -2.03
C SER A 98 -3.41 -11.01 -3.38
N LEU A 99 -3.20 -9.72 -3.64
CA LEU A 99 -3.49 -9.11 -4.93
C LEU A 99 -2.66 -9.76 -6.04
N LYS A 100 -1.35 -9.90 -5.83
CA LYS A 100 -0.46 -10.55 -6.81
C LYS A 100 -0.89 -11.99 -7.08
N GLN A 101 -1.28 -12.74 -6.07
CA GLN A 101 -1.79 -14.11 -6.23
C GLN A 101 -3.05 -14.14 -7.11
N GLU A 102 -3.97 -13.18 -6.94
CA GLU A 102 -5.22 -13.10 -7.69
C GLU A 102 -5.00 -12.71 -9.16
N ILE A 103 -4.16 -11.71 -9.42
CA ILE A 103 -4.01 -11.13 -10.78
C ILE A 103 -2.76 -11.61 -11.53
N GLY A 104 -1.83 -12.29 -10.85
CA GLY A 104 -0.58 -12.84 -11.38
C GLY A 104 0.56 -11.83 -11.47
N ASP A 105 0.33 -10.61 -11.92
CA ASP A 105 1.34 -9.55 -12.10
C ASP A 105 0.80 -8.20 -11.64
N LEU A 106 1.53 -7.53 -10.74
CA LEU A 106 1.14 -6.21 -10.23
C LEU A 106 1.20 -5.10 -11.29
N LYS A 107 1.84 -5.32 -12.44
CA LYS A 107 1.81 -4.39 -13.58
C LYS A 107 0.41 -4.18 -14.14
N LYS A 108 -0.51 -5.16 -13.93
CA LYS A 108 -1.91 -5.06 -14.33
C LYS A 108 -2.72 -4.07 -13.48
N VAL A 109 -2.18 -3.57 -12.38
CA VAL A 109 -2.85 -2.57 -11.55
C VAL A 109 -2.96 -1.24 -12.29
N LYS A 110 -4.18 -0.80 -12.55
CA LYS A 110 -4.49 0.52 -13.09
C LYS A 110 -4.54 1.58 -12.01
N ARG A 111 -5.15 1.22 -10.85
CA ARG A 111 -5.28 2.14 -9.73
C ARG A 111 -5.70 1.40 -8.46
N VAL A 112 -5.20 1.83 -7.31
CA VAL A 112 -5.84 1.56 -6.03
C VAL A 112 -7.04 2.50 -5.90
N VAL A 113 -8.25 1.94 -5.77
CA VAL A 113 -9.49 2.71 -5.79
C VAL A 113 -9.86 3.16 -4.38
N LYS A 114 -9.88 2.22 -3.44
CA LYS A 114 -10.32 2.44 -2.06
C LYS A 114 -9.46 1.65 -1.09
N VAL A 115 -9.15 2.27 0.03
CA VAL A 115 -8.58 1.63 1.22
C VAL A 115 -9.49 1.91 2.42
N PHE A 116 -9.87 0.87 3.13
CA PHE A 116 -10.55 0.96 4.42
C PHE A 116 -9.63 0.41 5.50
N GLY A 117 -9.10 1.30 6.32
CA GLY A 117 -8.15 0.97 7.40
C GLY A 117 -8.84 1.03 8.76
N MET A 118 -8.74 -0.07 9.49
CA MET A 118 -9.26 -0.25 10.83
C MET A 118 -8.08 -0.33 11.81
N VAL A 119 -8.15 0.42 12.89
CA VAL A 119 -7.10 0.48 13.92
C VAL A 119 -7.72 0.07 15.26
N LEU A 120 -7.16 -0.95 15.88
CA LEU A 120 -7.48 -1.29 17.27
C LEU A 120 -6.99 -0.15 18.15
N SER A 121 -7.91 0.68 18.66
CA SER A 121 -7.55 1.91 19.34
C SER A 121 -8.27 2.09 20.69
N ASP A 122 -7.67 2.89 21.54
CA ASP A 122 -8.30 3.29 22.79
C ASP A 122 -9.44 4.27 22.54
N GLN A 123 -10.32 4.38 23.53
CA GLN A 123 -11.40 5.36 23.49
C GLN A 123 -10.81 6.78 23.42
N GLY A 124 -11.35 7.60 22.52
CA GLY A 124 -10.90 8.98 22.33
C GLY A 124 -9.65 9.15 21.48
N PHE A 125 -9.02 8.06 21.01
CA PHE A 125 -7.94 8.18 20.04
C PHE A 125 -8.50 8.67 18.69
N ASP A 126 -7.91 9.71 18.09
CA ASP A 126 -8.39 10.39 16.89
C ASP A 126 -7.36 10.43 15.75
N ARG A 127 -6.21 9.76 15.93
CA ARG A 127 -5.09 9.76 14.98
C ARG A 127 -4.96 8.46 14.16
N GLN A 128 -6.06 7.74 13.94
CA GLN A 128 -6.09 6.55 13.06
C GLN A 128 -5.50 6.81 11.67
N PRO A 129 -5.73 7.99 11.03
CA PRO A 129 -5.09 8.31 9.76
C PRO A 129 -3.57 8.24 9.80
N SER A 130 -2.93 8.66 10.91
CA SER A 130 -1.46 8.59 11.10
C SER A 130 -0.96 7.14 11.11
N VAL A 131 -1.72 6.22 11.68
CA VAL A 131 -1.41 4.78 11.67
C VAL A 131 -1.55 4.20 10.26
N ILE A 132 -2.69 4.45 9.59
CA ILE A 132 -2.98 3.88 8.27
C ILE A 132 -2.11 4.50 7.16
N ASN A 133 -1.44 5.63 7.40
CA ASN A 133 -0.43 6.16 6.50
C ASN A 133 0.65 5.13 6.16
N GLY A 134 0.98 4.19 7.06
CA GLY A 134 1.93 3.12 6.77
C GLY A 134 1.57 2.30 5.53
N ALA A 135 0.29 1.99 5.36
CA ALA A 135 -0.22 1.31 4.18
C ALA A 135 -0.29 2.24 2.97
N SER A 136 -0.86 3.43 3.13
CA SER A 136 -1.05 4.40 2.02
C SER A 136 0.27 4.81 1.40
N ASP A 137 1.29 5.09 2.22
CA ASP A 137 2.61 5.49 1.76
C ASP A 137 3.31 4.35 1.00
N LEU A 138 3.11 3.10 1.43
CA LEU A 138 3.62 1.94 0.70
C LEU A 138 2.95 1.82 -0.68
N PHE A 139 1.63 1.94 -0.76
CA PHE A 139 0.93 1.86 -2.05
C PHE A 139 1.40 2.95 -3.02
N VAL A 140 1.59 4.17 -2.54
CA VAL A 140 2.13 5.27 -3.37
C VAL A 140 3.59 5.02 -3.75
N LYS A 141 4.42 4.49 -2.86
CA LYS A 141 5.81 4.12 -3.19
C LYS A 141 5.90 3.02 -4.24
N VAL A 142 4.98 2.05 -4.23
CA VAL A 142 4.97 0.91 -5.16
C VAL A 142 4.32 1.27 -6.49
N PHE A 143 3.19 1.96 -6.48
CA PHE A 143 2.38 2.21 -7.67
C PHE A 143 2.45 3.66 -8.19
N GLY A 144 3.17 4.57 -7.52
CA GLY A 144 3.20 5.99 -7.87
C GLY A 144 1.81 6.63 -7.82
N GLU A 145 1.44 7.40 -8.84
CA GLU A 145 0.12 8.04 -8.94
C GLU A 145 -1.05 7.02 -8.91
N ARG A 146 -0.83 5.81 -9.42
CA ARG A 146 -1.83 4.73 -9.37
C ARG A 146 -2.08 4.20 -7.95
N GLY A 147 -1.19 4.48 -7.01
CA GLY A 147 -1.33 4.13 -5.59
C GLY A 147 -2.15 5.12 -4.78
N LYS A 148 -2.45 6.31 -5.30
CA LYS A 148 -3.31 7.32 -4.65
C LYS A 148 -4.76 6.85 -4.69
N HIS A 149 -5.42 6.83 -3.52
CA HIS A 149 -6.72 6.18 -3.34
C HIS A 149 -7.65 6.98 -2.44
N ALA A 150 -8.95 6.76 -2.57
CA ALA A 150 -9.91 7.18 -1.57
C ALA A 150 -9.74 6.35 -0.29
N ARG A 151 -9.79 6.98 0.89
CA ARG A 151 -9.53 6.28 2.14
C ARG A 151 -10.55 6.60 3.23
N SER A 152 -10.86 5.58 4.05
CA SER A 152 -11.38 5.74 5.41
C SER A 152 -10.40 5.13 6.39
N ALA A 153 -10.17 5.79 7.54
CA ALA A 153 -9.36 5.27 8.63
C ALA A 153 -10.13 5.48 9.92
N VAL A 154 -10.47 4.37 10.59
CA VAL A 154 -11.38 4.37 11.74
C VAL A 154 -10.81 3.60 12.92
N GLY A 155 -11.24 3.97 14.12
CA GLY A 155 -10.95 3.22 15.34
C GLY A 155 -11.95 2.09 15.56
N MET A 156 -11.46 0.93 15.97
CA MET A 156 -12.27 -0.24 16.28
C MET A 156 -12.16 -0.57 17.77
N TYR A 157 -13.29 -0.99 18.33
CA TYR A 157 -13.33 -1.46 19.72
C TYR A 157 -12.55 -2.77 19.89
N ALA A 158 -12.64 -3.67 18.92
CA ALA A 158 -11.91 -4.93 18.87
C ALA A 158 -11.58 -5.28 17.43
N LEU A 159 -10.45 -5.96 17.22
CA LEU A 159 -10.08 -6.63 15.97
C LEU A 159 -9.76 -8.11 16.27
N PRO A 160 -9.96 -9.01 15.29
CA PRO A 160 -9.63 -10.42 15.45
C PRO A 160 -8.19 -10.61 15.95
N PHE A 161 -7.96 -11.60 16.79
CA PHE A 161 -6.63 -11.90 17.36
C PHE A 161 -5.94 -10.74 18.06
N ASN A 162 -6.68 -9.67 18.41
CA ASN A 162 -6.13 -8.45 19.03
C ASN A 162 -5.05 -7.75 18.15
N ILE A 163 -5.07 -7.96 16.82
CA ILE A 163 -4.14 -7.30 15.90
C ILE A 163 -4.35 -5.78 15.90
N THR A 164 -3.28 -5.04 15.72
CA THR A 164 -3.32 -3.56 15.78
C THR A 164 -4.02 -2.93 14.58
N THR A 165 -3.90 -3.54 13.40
CA THR A 165 -4.52 -3.04 12.17
C THR A 165 -5.15 -4.15 11.35
N GLU A 166 -6.31 -3.84 10.74
CA GLU A 166 -6.92 -4.62 9.67
C GLU A 166 -7.27 -3.69 8.51
N ILE A 167 -6.99 -4.10 7.27
CA ILE A 167 -7.16 -3.24 6.10
C ILE A 167 -7.83 -4.01 4.97
N GLU A 168 -8.84 -3.38 4.35
CA GLU A 168 -9.47 -3.80 3.10
C GLU A 168 -9.04 -2.90 1.95
N MET A 169 -9.04 -3.43 0.73
CA MET A 169 -8.65 -2.67 -0.45
C MET A 169 -9.49 -3.05 -1.68
N ILE A 170 -9.81 -2.06 -2.51
CA ILE A 170 -10.41 -2.25 -3.84
C ILE A 170 -9.41 -1.74 -4.87
N VAL A 171 -9.13 -2.55 -5.88
CA VAL A 171 -8.14 -2.25 -6.92
C VAL A 171 -8.77 -2.40 -8.30
N GLU A 172 -8.56 -1.42 -9.18
CA GLU A 172 -8.86 -1.53 -10.61
C GLU A 172 -7.66 -2.15 -11.33
N VAL A 173 -7.96 -3.15 -12.17
CA VAL A 173 -6.96 -3.90 -12.95
C VAL A 173 -7.34 -3.94 -14.43
N GLU A 174 -6.43 -4.43 -15.27
CA GLU A 174 -6.68 -4.68 -16.70
C GLU A 174 -7.70 -5.78 -16.92
#